data_3ef25586c60486c9fff7ea0b83a03f2d
#
_entry.id   3ef25586c60486c9fff7ea0b83a03f2d
#
_cell.length_a   1.000
_cell.length_b   1.000
_cell.length_c   1.000
_cell.angle_alpha   90.00
_cell.angle_beta   90.00
_cell.angle_gamma   90.00
#
_symmetry.space_group_name_H-M   'P 1'
#
loop_
_entity.id
_entity.type
_entity.pdbx_description
1 polymer ?
#
loop_
_entity_poly.entity_id
_entity_poly.type
_entity_poly.pdbx_seq_one_letter_code
_entity_poly.pdbx_strand_id
1 'polypeptide(L)'
;TLKVRSWETDSNIPTPATAYVREVQDIQHAIDAVGGFPVIIKVTQGTQGHGVFLRHTLYEAQNLIQGLLMTGKSILVQQYVAESHGKDIRAFVVGYELVASMRRRARGREFRSNFHLNGTVEPVEIDDGFRRVALEAAKVMGLNIAGVDLLESHHGPLVLEVNSSPGLEGIERSTKVNVAAHIARFVMDAHAENNHLLSNQYTQERVLIANEDEKVSANSFE
;
A
#
# COMPACT_ATOMS: atom_id res chain seq x y z
N THR A 1 7.12 -4.63 3.30
CA THR A 1 6.25 -3.45 3.35
C THR A 1 6.97 -2.29 2.67
N LEU A 2 6.54 -1.93 1.44
CA LEU A 2 7.03 -0.74 0.76
C LEU A 2 6.38 0.48 1.44
N LYS A 3 7.21 1.30 2.10
CA LYS A 3 6.72 2.52 2.73
C LYS A 3 6.52 3.60 1.68
N VAL A 4 5.32 4.14 1.66
CA VAL A 4 4.82 5.21 0.80
C VAL A 4 5.66 6.47 0.94
N ARG A 5 6.58 6.71 0.04
CA ARG A 5 7.43 7.88 0.13
C ARG A 5 7.77 8.60 -1.19
N SER A 6 7.66 7.94 -2.31
CA SER A 6 8.10 8.52 -3.60
C SER A 6 6.97 9.08 -4.46
N TRP A 7 5.74 9.03 -3.99
CA TRP A 7 4.56 9.42 -4.77
C TRP A 7 4.05 10.84 -4.49
N GLU A 8 4.54 11.49 -3.44
CA GLU A 8 4.17 12.88 -3.14
C GLU A 8 4.55 13.85 -4.26
N THR A 9 5.41 13.45 -5.18
CA THR A 9 5.86 14.32 -6.27
C THR A 9 5.10 14.15 -7.59
N ASP A 10 4.48 12.97 -7.86
CA ASP A 10 3.88 12.69 -9.17
C ASP A 10 2.45 12.10 -9.12
N SER A 11 2.01 11.58 -8.01
CA SER A 11 0.66 11.04 -7.86
C SER A 11 -0.12 11.79 -6.77
N ASN A 12 -1.31 12.24 -7.12
CA ASN A 12 -2.20 12.98 -6.21
C ASN A 12 -2.90 12.05 -5.19
N ILE A 13 -2.16 11.06 -4.63
CA ILE A 13 -2.69 10.14 -3.62
C ILE A 13 -2.58 10.79 -2.25
N PRO A 14 -3.71 11.00 -1.54
CA PRO A 14 -3.71 11.63 -0.24
C PRO A 14 -3.05 10.73 0.82
N THR A 15 -2.07 11.28 1.53
CA THR A 15 -1.35 10.62 2.63
C THR A 15 -1.26 11.56 3.83
N PRO A 16 -1.10 11.07 5.07
CA PRO A 16 -0.75 11.95 6.18
C PRO A 16 0.60 12.63 5.93
N ALA A 17 0.71 13.92 6.23
CA ALA A 17 1.97 14.67 6.09
C ALA A 17 3.11 13.92 6.78
N THR A 18 4.22 13.74 6.09
CA THR A 18 5.33 12.90 6.57
C THR A 18 6.67 13.55 6.26
N ALA A 19 7.53 13.64 7.25
CA ALA A 19 8.88 14.17 7.14
C ALA A 19 9.93 13.15 7.61
N TYR A 20 11.13 13.24 7.03
CA TYR A 20 12.28 12.45 7.48
C TYR A 20 13.11 13.20 8.49
N VAL A 21 13.63 12.46 9.48
CA VAL A 21 14.66 12.96 10.40
C VAL A 21 15.91 12.10 10.21
N ARG A 22 16.99 12.76 9.85
CA ARG A 22 18.32 12.14 9.69
C ARG A 22 19.26 12.58 10.81
N GLU A 23 19.09 13.81 11.30
CA GLU A 23 19.92 14.42 12.31
C GLU A 23 19.05 15.05 13.39
N VAL A 24 19.62 15.24 14.58
CA VAL A 24 18.90 15.79 15.76
C VAL A 24 18.38 17.20 15.49
N GLN A 25 19.14 17.99 14.73
CA GLN A 25 18.76 19.37 14.37
C GLN A 25 17.52 19.45 13.49
N ASP A 26 17.17 18.37 12.75
CA ASP A 26 16.02 18.33 11.86
C ASP A 26 14.69 18.07 12.60
N ILE A 27 14.75 17.69 13.89
CA ILE A 27 13.57 17.20 14.63
C ILE A 27 12.46 18.26 14.67
N GLN A 28 12.80 19.50 15.08
CA GLN A 28 11.80 20.56 15.19
C GLN A 28 11.18 20.89 13.83
N HIS A 29 12.01 21.02 12.80
CA HIS A 29 11.55 21.30 11.45
C HIS A 29 10.63 20.18 10.90
N ALA A 30 10.96 18.93 11.16
CA ALA A 30 10.13 17.79 10.75
C ALA A 30 8.76 17.78 11.46
N ILE A 31 8.72 18.15 12.75
CA ILE A 31 7.48 18.26 13.51
C ILE A 31 6.61 19.40 12.97
N ASP A 32 7.20 20.56 12.70
CA ASP A 32 6.47 21.71 12.15
C ASP A 32 5.93 21.41 10.75
N ALA A 33 6.72 20.70 9.92
CA ALA A 33 6.31 20.31 8.56
C ALA A 33 5.12 19.33 8.51
N VAL A 34 4.86 18.59 9.59
CA VAL A 34 3.70 17.68 9.67
C VAL A 34 2.51 18.27 10.43
N GLY A 35 2.57 19.56 10.78
CA GLY A 35 1.47 20.28 11.43
C GLY A 35 1.54 20.30 12.96
N GLY A 36 2.69 19.94 13.56
CA GLY A 36 2.88 19.98 15.02
C GLY A 36 2.34 18.76 15.77
N PHE A 37 2.25 18.89 17.09
CA PHE A 37 1.82 17.81 17.97
C PHE A 37 0.30 17.62 18.02
N PRO A 38 -0.16 16.36 18.29
CA PRO A 38 0.63 15.14 18.48
C PRO A 38 1.18 14.59 17.16
N VAL A 39 2.31 13.87 17.23
CA VAL A 39 2.96 13.26 16.05
C VAL A 39 3.16 11.77 16.23
N ILE A 40 3.19 11.06 15.09
CA ILE A 40 3.61 9.67 15.00
C ILE A 40 5.08 9.61 14.60
N ILE A 41 5.89 8.89 15.36
CA ILE A 41 7.30 8.61 15.05
C ILE A 41 7.41 7.16 14.62
N LYS A 42 8.01 6.92 13.46
CA LYS A 42 8.17 5.57 12.88
C LYS A 42 9.62 5.29 12.55
N VAL A 43 10.09 4.09 12.86
CA VAL A 43 11.34 3.57 12.27
C VAL A 43 11.06 2.99 10.90
N THR A 44 11.94 3.22 9.92
CA THR A 44 11.75 2.75 8.54
C THR A 44 11.84 1.24 8.40
N GLN A 45 12.53 0.57 9.31
CA GLN A 45 12.66 -0.87 9.39
C GLN A 45 11.85 -1.39 10.57
N GLY A 46 10.65 -1.85 10.32
CA GLY A 46 9.76 -2.43 11.33
C GLY A 46 8.58 -3.11 10.66
N THR A 47 8.06 -4.17 11.28
CA THR A 47 6.88 -4.90 10.82
C THR A 47 5.82 -4.91 11.91
N GLN A 48 4.54 -5.11 11.54
CA GLN A 48 3.43 -5.33 12.47
C GLN A 48 3.21 -4.22 13.52
N GLY A 49 3.54 -2.95 13.20
CA GLY A 49 3.40 -1.83 14.14
C GLY A 49 4.51 -1.71 15.19
N HIS A 50 5.54 -2.59 15.17
CA HIS A 50 6.74 -2.39 15.98
C HIS A 50 7.52 -1.17 15.48
N GLY A 51 7.95 -0.32 16.43
CA GLY A 51 8.68 0.92 16.11
C GLY A 51 7.77 2.07 15.65
N VAL A 52 6.49 2.08 16.02
CA VAL A 52 5.54 3.18 15.83
C VAL A 52 5.16 3.76 17.19
N PHE A 53 5.35 5.07 17.38
CA PHE A 53 5.19 5.75 18.66
C PHE A 53 4.39 7.05 18.49
N LEU A 54 3.39 7.24 19.33
CA LEU A 54 2.68 8.52 19.47
C LEU A 54 3.39 9.39 20.50
N ARG A 55 3.65 10.66 20.18
CA ARG A 55 4.26 11.65 21.10
C ARG A 55 3.47 12.94 21.09
N HIS A 56 3.38 13.54 22.25
CA HIS A 56 2.55 14.73 22.48
C HIS A 56 3.38 15.99 22.72
N THR A 57 4.66 15.84 23.04
CA THR A 57 5.54 16.97 23.36
C THR A 57 6.87 16.87 22.63
N LEU A 58 7.50 18.03 22.44
CA LEU A 58 8.85 18.11 21.84
C LEU A 58 9.88 17.33 22.65
N TYR A 59 9.82 17.44 23.97
CA TYR A 59 10.75 16.74 24.86
C TYR A 59 10.68 15.20 24.69
N GLU A 60 9.48 14.65 24.66
CA GLU A 60 9.28 13.21 24.43
C GLU A 60 9.76 12.78 23.04
N ALA A 61 9.46 13.59 22.02
CA ALA A 61 9.85 13.29 20.65
C ALA A 61 11.37 13.34 20.47
N GLN A 62 12.02 14.38 21.00
CA GLN A 62 13.48 14.54 20.92
C GLN A 62 14.22 13.38 21.60
N ASN A 63 13.86 13.02 22.84
CA ASN A 63 14.50 11.93 23.56
C ASN A 63 14.37 10.60 22.82
N LEU A 64 13.18 10.31 22.28
CA LEU A 64 12.95 9.09 21.51
C LEU A 64 13.75 9.08 20.22
N ILE A 65 13.66 10.15 19.42
CA ILE A 65 14.32 10.22 18.12
C ILE A 65 15.84 10.16 18.27
N GLN A 66 16.42 10.89 19.25
CA GLN A 66 17.86 10.83 19.53
C GLN A 66 18.31 9.39 19.82
N GLY A 67 17.59 8.68 20.71
CA GLY A 67 17.90 7.29 21.02
C GLY A 67 17.80 6.37 19.81
N LEU A 68 16.80 6.59 18.93
CA LEU A 68 16.62 5.80 17.71
C LEU A 68 17.70 6.10 16.65
N LEU A 69 18.10 7.37 16.48
CA LEU A 69 19.17 7.75 15.55
C LEU A 69 20.52 7.10 15.93
N MET A 70 20.82 6.94 17.23
CA MET A 70 22.03 6.24 17.70
C MET A 70 22.08 4.78 17.26
N THR A 71 20.94 4.18 16.91
CA THR A 71 20.88 2.79 16.38
C THR A 71 21.08 2.71 14.86
N GLY A 72 21.38 3.84 14.20
CA GLY A 72 21.57 3.90 12.74
C GLY A 72 20.26 3.77 11.93
N LYS A 73 19.10 3.89 12.57
CA LYS A 73 17.81 3.75 11.89
C LYS A 73 17.34 5.08 11.32
N SER A 74 16.75 5.03 10.13
CA SER A 74 16.06 6.19 9.56
C SER A 74 14.70 6.37 10.23
N ILE A 75 14.37 7.61 10.57
CA ILE A 75 13.17 8.00 11.31
C ILE A 75 12.21 8.78 10.40
N LEU A 76 10.93 8.47 10.53
CA LEU A 76 9.84 9.24 9.96
C LEU A 76 9.05 9.90 11.09
N VAL A 77 8.76 11.17 10.93
CA VAL A 77 7.74 11.90 11.69
C VAL A 77 6.53 12.06 10.78
N GLN A 78 5.37 11.71 11.27
CA GLN A 78 4.12 11.74 10.50
C GLN A 78 3.01 12.41 11.29
N GLN A 79 2.17 13.15 10.60
CA GLN A 79 0.94 13.72 11.12
C GLN A 79 0.11 12.64 11.83
N TYR A 80 -0.34 12.95 13.02
CA TYR A 80 -1.32 12.13 13.72
C TYR A 80 -2.74 12.49 13.26
N VAL A 81 -3.46 11.53 12.72
CA VAL A 81 -4.84 11.68 12.28
C VAL A 81 -5.76 11.29 13.44
N ALA A 82 -6.24 12.29 14.17
CA ALA A 82 -6.96 12.09 15.43
C ALA A 82 -8.30 11.35 15.22
N GLU A 83 -8.96 11.59 14.10
CA GLU A 83 -10.25 10.96 13.72
C GLU A 83 -10.14 9.45 13.59
N SER A 84 -8.96 8.97 13.20
CA SER A 84 -8.63 7.55 13.08
C SER A 84 -7.92 6.95 14.29
N HIS A 85 -8.03 7.58 15.47
CA HIS A 85 -7.40 7.03 16.67
C HIS A 85 -7.79 5.57 16.91
N GLY A 86 -6.80 4.68 16.86
CA GLY A 86 -7.01 3.24 17.05
C GLY A 86 -7.88 2.55 15.99
N LYS A 87 -8.07 3.18 14.84
CA LYS A 87 -8.87 2.62 13.73
C LYS A 87 -8.15 2.81 12.41
N ASP A 88 -8.32 1.85 11.51
CA ASP A 88 -8.03 1.99 10.11
C ASP A 88 -8.93 1.08 9.27
N ILE A 89 -8.93 1.29 7.97
CA ILE A 89 -9.63 0.48 7.00
C ILE A 89 -8.58 -0.23 6.13
N ARG A 90 -8.67 -1.56 6.06
CA ARG A 90 -7.95 -2.34 5.07
C ARG A 90 -8.84 -2.62 3.87
N ALA A 91 -8.47 -2.04 2.73
CA ALA A 91 -9.06 -2.32 1.44
C ALA A 91 -8.22 -3.39 0.74
N PHE A 92 -8.84 -4.50 0.29
CA PHE A 92 -8.14 -5.57 -0.41
C PHE A 92 -8.41 -5.47 -1.91
N VAL A 93 -7.34 -5.24 -2.67
CA VAL A 93 -7.37 -5.04 -4.12
C VAL A 93 -6.80 -6.28 -4.82
N VAL A 94 -7.51 -6.75 -5.85
CA VAL A 94 -7.05 -7.81 -6.77
C VAL A 94 -7.30 -7.34 -8.20
N GLY A 95 -6.26 -7.22 -8.99
CA GLY A 95 -6.32 -6.62 -10.32
C GLY A 95 -6.77 -5.15 -10.23
N TYR A 96 -7.91 -4.86 -10.81
CA TYR A 96 -8.51 -3.52 -10.83
C TYR A 96 -9.76 -3.43 -9.95
N GLU A 97 -9.97 -4.41 -9.06
CA GLU A 97 -11.17 -4.51 -8.25
C GLU A 97 -10.87 -4.43 -6.75
N LEU A 98 -11.71 -3.70 -6.02
CA LEU A 98 -11.81 -3.79 -4.59
C LEU A 98 -12.66 -5.02 -4.25
N VAL A 99 -12.01 -6.08 -3.75
CA VAL A 99 -12.66 -7.37 -3.48
C VAL A 99 -13.35 -7.38 -2.11
N ALA A 100 -12.71 -6.79 -1.13
CA ALA A 100 -13.23 -6.74 0.24
C ALA A 100 -12.63 -5.57 1.02
N SER A 101 -13.35 -5.12 2.05
CA SER A 101 -12.84 -4.13 2.99
C SER A 101 -13.25 -4.44 4.43
N MET A 102 -12.33 -4.20 5.36
CA MET A 102 -12.57 -4.38 6.78
C MET A 102 -12.04 -3.19 7.57
N ARG A 103 -12.72 -2.85 8.65
CA ARG A 103 -12.23 -1.91 9.65
C ARG A 103 -11.51 -2.69 10.75
N ARG A 104 -10.31 -2.25 11.08
CA ARG A 104 -9.56 -2.75 12.23
C ARG A 104 -9.69 -1.76 13.38
N ARG A 105 -9.86 -2.25 14.59
CA ARG A 105 -9.95 -1.42 15.80
C ARG A 105 -8.99 -1.94 16.86
N ALA A 106 -8.21 -1.06 17.42
CA ALA A 106 -7.41 -1.33 18.61
C ALA A 106 -8.27 -1.59 19.83
N ARG A 107 -7.73 -2.23 20.84
CA ARG A 107 -8.38 -2.41 22.14
C ARG A 107 -7.84 -1.40 23.17
N GLY A 108 -8.74 -0.90 23.99
CA GLY A 108 -8.40 0.00 25.09
C GLY A 108 -7.86 1.35 24.60
N ARG A 109 -6.69 1.75 25.11
CA ARG A 109 -6.05 3.03 24.78
C ARG A 109 -4.97 2.91 23.69
N GLU A 110 -4.89 1.75 23.03
CA GLU A 110 -3.91 1.53 21.96
C GLU A 110 -4.33 2.35 20.72
N PHE A 111 -3.39 3.06 20.13
CA PHE A 111 -3.64 3.87 18.93
C PHE A 111 -3.31 3.11 17.62
N ARG A 112 -2.62 1.97 17.71
CA ARG A 112 -2.28 1.12 16.57
C ARG A 112 -3.37 0.07 16.37
N SER A 113 -4.02 0.07 15.23
CA SER A 113 -5.15 -0.79 14.88
C SER A 113 -4.78 -2.21 14.43
N ASN A 114 -3.51 -2.58 14.45
CA ASN A 114 -3.04 -3.86 13.92
C ASN A 114 -3.71 -5.07 14.61
N PHE A 115 -4.27 -5.97 13.79
CA PHE A 115 -4.96 -7.19 14.25
C PHE A 115 -4.08 -8.07 15.16
N HIS A 116 -2.78 -8.17 14.86
CA HIS A 116 -1.82 -8.95 15.67
C HIS A 116 -1.59 -8.39 17.10
N LEU A 117 -2.04 -7.18 17.37
CA LEU A 117 -2.03 -6.58 18.72
C LEU A 117 -3.35 -6.78 19.48
N ASN A 118 -4.05 -7.89 19.23
CA ASN A 118 -5.38 -8.19 19.79
C ASN A 118 -6.49 -7.20 19.39
N GLY A 119 -6.33 -6.51 18.28
CA GLY A 119 -7.37 -5.68 17.69
C GLY A 119 -8.58 -6.52 17.23
N THR A 120 -9.72 -5.87 17.06
CA THR A 120 -10.92 -6.45 16.46
C THR A 120 -11.02 -6.07 14.99
N VAL A 121 -11.67 -6.92 14.19
CA VAL A 121 -11.98 -6.67 12.78
C VAL A 121 -13.48 -6.77 12.56
N GLU A 122 -14.01 -5.88 11.73
CA GLU A 122 -15.41 -5.90 11.29
C GLU A 122 -15.47 -5.60 9.79
N PRO A 123 -16.43 -6.17 9.04
CA PRO A 123 -16.62 -5.79 7.64
C PRO A 123 -17.06 -4.34 7.58
N VAL A 124 -16.66 -3.62 6.56
CA VAL A 124 -17.08 -2.24 6.31
C VAL A 124 -17.30 -2.03 4.81
N GLU A 125 -18.41 -1.41 4.46
CA GLU A 125 -18.61 -0.88 3.13
C GLU A 125 -17.96 0.50 3.06
N ILE A 126 -17.10 0.72 2.08
CA ILE A 126 -16.42 1.99 1.86
C ILE A 126 -17.04 2.70 0.65
N ASP A 127 -17.10 4.02 0.74
CA ASP A 127 -17.60 4.86 -0.34
C ASP A 127 -16.65 4.91 -1.55
N ASP A 128 -17.12 5.55 -2.62
CA ASP A 128 -16.37 5.67 -3.87
C ASP A 128 -15.06 6.45 -3.71
N GLY A 129 -14.98 7.37 -2.75
CA GLY A 129 -13.75 8.12 -2.43
C GLY A 129 -12.67 7.19 -1.90
N PHE A 130 -12.99 6.37 -0.91
CA PHE A 130 -12.08 5.35 -0.36
C PHE A 130 -11.71 4.29 -1.40
N ARG A 131 -12.71 3.79 -2.15
CA ARG A 131 -12.49 2.82 -3.22
C ARG A 131 -11.49 3.33 -4.25
N ARG A 132 -11.70 4.54 -4.77
CA ARG A 132 -10.83 5.16 -5.77
C ARG A 132 -9.40 5.31 -5.26
N VAL A 133 -9.23 5.84 -4.05
CA VAL A 133 -7.89 6.04 -3.45
C VAL A 133 -7.18 4.71 -3.24
N ALA A 134 -7.89 3.65 -2.81
CA ALA A 134 -7.30 2.32 -2.63
C ALA A 134 -6.82 1.72 -3.97
N LEU A 135 -7.64 1.79 -5.01
CA LEU A 135 -7.31 1.28 -6.34
C LEU A 135 -6.13 2.05 -6.96
N GLU A 136 -6.15 3.38 -6.87
CA GLU A 136 -5.07 4.22 -7.39
C GLU A 136 -3.76 3.97 -6.64
N ALA A 137 -3.81 3.79 -5.31
CA ALA A 137 -2.63 3.45 -4.51
C ALA A 137 -2.01 2.12 -4.92
N ALA A 138 -2.81 1.07 -5.15
CA ALA A 138 -2.32 -0.21 -5.64
C ALA A 138 -1.70 -0.08 -7.05
N LYS A 139 -2.37 0.65 -7.94
CA LYS A 139 -1.93 0.89 -9.33
C LYS A 139 -0.58 1.63 -9.39
N VAL A 140 -0.43 2.73 -8.65
CA VAL A 140 0.83 3.52 -8.62
C VAL A 140 1.99 2.68 -8.08
N MET A 141 1.71 1.76 -7.16
CA MET A 141 2.72 0.81 -6.66
C MET A 141 3.00 -0.35 -7.62
N GLY A 142 2.30 -0.44 -8.74
CA GLY A 142 2.44 -1.56 -9.69
C GLY A 142 2.00 -2.90 -9.09
N LEU A 143 1.07 -2.90 -8.14
CA LEU A 143 0.63 -4.10 -7.43
C LEU A 143 -0.74 -4.55 -7.91
N ASN A 144 -0.79 -5.75 -8.47
CA ASN A 144 -2.04 -6.40 -8.84
C ASN A 144 -2.76 -7.04 -7.64
N ILE A 145 -2.02 -7.34 -6.58
CA ILE A 145 -2.59 -7.84 -5.32
C ILE A 145 -2.05 -6.96 -4.21
N ALA A 146 -2.94 -6.27 -3.51
CA ALA A 146 -2.53 -5.33 -2.48
C ALA A 146 -3.54 -5.24 -1.32
N GLY A 147 -3.00 -5.06 -0.11
CA GLY A 147 -3.75 -4.60 1.04
C GLY A 147 -3.43 -3.13 1.28
N VAL A 148 -4.38 -2.24 1.01
CA VAL A 148 -4.24 -0.80 1.22
C VAL A 148 -4.84 -0.42 2.55
N ASP A 149 -4.02 0.13 3.44
CA ASP A 149 -4.44 0.61 4.75
C ASP A 149 -4.73 2.10 4.68
N LEU A 150 -5.94 2.48 5.04
CA LEU A 150 -6.51 3.82 4.92
C LEU A 150 -6.91 4.36 6.28
N LEU A 151 -6.61 5.63 6.52
CA LEU A 151 -7.15 6.39 7.65
C LEU A 151 -8.36 7.21 7.20
N GLU A 152 -9.34 7.29 8.09
CA GLU A 152 -10.51 8.17 7.94
C GLU A 152 -10.12 9.57 8.48
N SER A 153 -10.24 10.61 7.65
CA SER A 153 -10.03 11.99 8.09
C SER A 153 -11.19 12.89 7.69
N HIS A 154 -11.28 14.09 8.26
CA HIS A 154 -12.27 15.10 7.87
C HIS A 154 -12.16 15.52 6.39
N HIS A 155 -11.01 15.28 5.76
CA HIS A 155 -10.77 15.61 4.35
C HIS A 155 -10.89 14.40 3.42
N GLY A 156 -11.34 13.25 3.92
CA GLY A 156 -11.45 12.00 3.17
C GLY A 156 -10.37 10.98 3.54
N PRO A 157 -10.21 9.92 2.73
CA PRO A 157 -9.27 8.84 2.99
C PRO A 157 -7.82 9.29 2.84
N LEU A 158 -6.96 8.84 3.76
CA LEU A 158 -5.52 9.02 3.69
C LEU A 158 -4.84 7.65 3.65
N VAL A 159 -3.99 7.40 2.65
CA VAL A 159 -3.24 6.14 2.55
C VAL A 159 -2.14 6.10 3.59
N LEU A 160 -2.19 5.10 4.47
CA LEU A 160 -1.19 4.86 5.50
C LEU A 160 -0.05 3.97 5.01
N GLU A 161 -0.40 2.85 4.36
CA GLU A 161 0.55 1.92 3.76
C GLU A 161 -0.11 1.04 2.69
N VAL A 162 0.72 0.49 1.78
CA VAL A 162 0.32 -0.51 0.79
C VAL A 162 1.16 -1.76 0.98
N ASN A 163 0.49 -2.89 1.18
CA ASN A 163 1.11 -4.19 1.46
C ASN A 163 1.02 -5.07 0.21
N SER A 164 2.17 -5.52 -0.31
CA SER A 164 2.27 -6.41 -1.47
C SER A 164 1.95 -7.88 -1.17
N SER A 165 1.95 -8.26 0.10
CA SER A 165 1.62 -9.63 0.56
C SER A 165 0.69 -9.54 1.77
N PRO A 166 -0.56 -9.07 1.57
CA PRO A 166 -1.50 -8.90 2.66
C PRO A 166 -2.00 -10.23 3.18
N GLY A 167 -2.08 -10.39 4.51
CA GLY A 167 -2.67 -11.58 5.12
C GLY A 167 -4.18 -11.68 4.86
N LEU A 168 -4.67 -12.89 4.58
CA LEU A 168 -6.07 -13.15 4.21
C LEU A 168 -6.96 -13.43 5.42
N GLU A 169 -6.41 -13.97 6.51
CA GLU A 169 -7.18 -14.49 7.65
C GLU A 169 -8.18 -13.45 8.22
N GLY A 170 -7.71 -12.26 8.51
CA GLY A 170 -8.55 -11.23 9.13
C GLY A 170 -9.69 -10.78 8.24
N ILE A 171 -9.42 -10.56 6.94
CA ILE A 171 -10.42 -10.04 6.01
C ILE A 171 -11.43 -11.10 5.61
N GLU A 172 -11.01 -12.32 5.28
CA GLU A 172 -11.93 -13.42 4.96
C GLU A 172 -12.82 -13.79 6.15
N ARG A 173 -12.23 -13.83 7.36
CA ARG A 173 -12.98 -14.12 8.58
C ARG A 173 -14.05 -13.05 8.87
N SER A 174 -13.75 -11.78 8.65
CA SER A 174 -14.67 -10.68 8.94
C SER A 174 -15.72 -10.49 7.84
N THR A 175 -15.33 -10.52 6.58
CA THR A 175 -16.21 -10.21 5.44
C THR A 175 -16.96 -11.42 4.88
N LYS A 176 -16.49 -12.64 5.16
CA LYS A 176 -16.95 -13.90 4.55
C LYS A 176 -16.72 -13.97 3.03
N VAL A 177 -15.92 -13.08 2.47
CA VAL A 177 -15.50 -13.11 1.08
C VAL A 177 -14.31 -14.05 0.94
N ASN A 178 -14.34 -14.97 0.00
CA ASN A 178 -13.22 -15.85 -0.34
C ASN A 178 -12.23 -15.08 -1.23
N VAL A 179 -11.34 -14.31 -0.59
CA VAL A 179 -10.35 -13.48 -1.26
C VAL A 179 -9.34 -14.35 -2.01
N ALA A 180 -9.00 -15.52 -1.47
CA ALA A 180 -8.11 -16.46 -2.12
C ALA A 180 -8.66 -16.93 -3.49
N ALA A 181 -9.98 -17.13 -3.62
CA ALA A 181 -10.60 -17.47 -4.88
C ALA A 181 -10.52 -16.32 -5.91
N HIS A 182 -10.66 -15.06 -5.48
CA HIS A 182 -10.46 -13.90 -6.36
C HIS A 182 -9.03 -13.81 -6.86
N ILE A 183 -8.04 -14.04 -6.00
CA ILE A 183 -6.63 -14.08 -6.38
C ILE A 183 -6.37 -15.19 -7.38
N ALA A 184 -6.86 -16.42 -7.11
CA ALA A 184 -6.68 -17.56 -8.00
C ALA A 184 -7.26 -17.29 -9.39
N ARG A 185 -8.48 -16.75 -9.45
CA ARG A 185 -9.13 -16.37 -10.71
C ARG A 185 -8.32 -15.35 -11.48
N PHE A 186 -7.92 -14.27 -10.83
CA PHE A 186 -7.09 -13.22 -11.45
C PHE A 186 -5.80 -13.80 -12.06
N VAL A 187 -5.11 -14.68 -11.34
CA VAL A 187 -3.87 -15.32 -11.83
C VAL A 187 -4.14 -16.22 -13.04
N MET A 188 -5.24 -16.99 -13.00
CA MET A 188 -5.63 -17.86 -14.11
C MET A 188 -5.99 -17.06 -15.37
N ASP A 189 -6.76 -15.98 -15.21
CA ASP A 189 -7.17 -15.12 -16.31
C ASP A 189 -5.96 -14.43 -16.95
N ALA A 190 -5.07 -13.86 -16.14
CA ALA A 190 -3.82 -13.25 -16.60
C ALA A 190 -2.90 -14.26 -17.32
N HIS A 191 -2.86 -15.52 -16.86
CA HIS A 191 -2.10 -16.57 -17.52
C HIS A 191 -2.71 -16.95 -18.88
N ALA A 192 -4.04 -17.07 -18.97
CA ALA A 192 -4.74 -17.36 -20.21
C ALA A 192 -4.55 -16.25 -21.26
N GLU A 193 -4.64 -14.98 -20.85
CA GLU A 193 -4.38 -13.82 -21.72
C GLU A 193 -2.94 -13.82 -22.25
N ASN A 194 -1.97 -14.09 -21.40
CA ASN A 194 -0.56 -14.13 -21.78
C ASN A 194 -0.27 -15.26 -22.78
N ASN A 195 -0.85 -16.44 -22.57
CA ASN A 195 -0.72 -17.56 -23.51
C ASN A 195 -1.36 -17.26 -24.87
N HIS A 196 -2.49 -16.55 -24.89
CA HIS A 196 -3.14 -16.13 -26.13
C HIS A 196 -2.27 -15.13 -26.91
N LEU A 197 -1.65 -14.16 -26.21
CA LEU A 197 -0.73 -13.19 -26.82
C LEU A 197 0.50 -13.89 -27.41
N LEU A 198 1.11 -14.81 -26.68
CA LEU A 198 2.25 -15.60 -27.16
C LEU A 198 1.88 -16.44 -28.40
N SER A 199 0.73 -17.12 -28.40
CA SER A 199 0.29 -17.90 -29.54
C SER A 199 0.06 -17.05 -30.80
N ASN A 200 -0.48 -15.84 -30.64
CA ASN A 200 -0.67 -14.90 -31.72
C ASN A 200 0.67 -14.39 -32.29
N GLN A 201 1.64 -14.10 -31.44
CA GLN A 201 3.00 -13.71 -31.87
C GLN A 201 3.68 -14.82 -32.68
N TYR A 202 3.66 -16.06 -32.19
CA TYR A 202 4.20 -17.21 -32.94
C TYR A 202 3.50 -17.44 -34.27
N THR A 203 2.19 -17.19 -34.34
CA THR A 203 1.45 -17.32 -35.59
C THR A 203 1.85 -16.24 -36.59
N GLN A 204 2.00 -14.98 -36.15
CA GLN A 204 2.43 -13.90 -37.00
C GLN A 204 3.88 -14.08 -37.52
N GLU A 205 4.80 -14.53 -36.67
CA GLU A 205 6.18 -14.84 -37.07
C GLU A 205 6.23 -15.95 -38.13
N ARG A 206 5.43 -17.04 -37.97
CA ARG A 206 5.35 -18.12 -38.96
C ARG A 206 4.82 -17.63 -40.30
N VAL A 207 3.81 -16.75 -40.31
CA VAL A 207 3.28 -16.17 -41.54
C VAL A 207 4.32 -15.28 -42.24
N LEU A 208 5.11 -14.51 -41.49
CA LEU A 208 6.19 -13.68 -42.04
C LEU A 208 7.28 -14.55 -42.69
N ILE A 209 7.72 -15.59 -42.00
CA ILE A 209 8.72 -16.54 -42.54
C ILE A 209 8.22 -17.22 -43.81
N ALA A 210 6.97 -17.70 -43.83
CA ALA A 210 6.40 -18.35 -45.02
C ALA A 210 6.33 -17.40 -46.23
N ASN A 211 5.99 -16.14 -46.01
CA ASN A 211 5.94 -15.12 -47.06
C ASN A 211 7.35 -14.74 -47.58
N GLU A 212 8.39 -14.84 -46.76
CA GLU A 212 9.79 -14.62 -47.17
C GLU A 212 10.30 -15.81 -48.01
N ASP A 213 9.98 -17.04 -47.61
CA ASP A 213 10.33 -18.26 -48.36
C ASP A 213 9.67 -18.29 -49.74
N GLU A 214 8.42 -17.86 -49.86
CA GLU A 214 7.74 -17.74 -51.16
C GLU A 214 8.41 -16.70 -52.08
N LYS A 215 8.84 -15.57 -51.53
CA LYS A 215 9.55 -14.53 -52.30
C LYS A 215 10.91 -14.99 -52.77
N VAL A 216 11.63 -15.76 -51.95
CA VAL A 216 12.94 -16.32 -52.31
C VAL A 216 12.81 -17.38 -53.42
N SER A 217 11.76 -18.22 -53.33
CA SER A 217 11.50 -19.23 -54.38
C SER A 217 11.05 -18.60 -55.69
N ALA A 218 10.30 -17.51 -55.68
CA ALA A 218 9.88 -16.79 -56.89
C ALA A 218 11.04 -16.11 -57.62
N ASN A 219 12.03 -15.57 -56.89
CA ASN A 219 13.21 -14.92 -57.47
C ASN A 219 14.29 -15.90 -57.95
N SER A 220 14.17 -17.21 -57.73
CA SER A 220 15.13 -18.21 -58.15
C SER A 220 14.81 -18.82 -59.53
N PHE A 221 13.72 -18.38 -60.17
CA PHE A 221 13.28 -18.85 -61.50
C PHE A 221 13.40 -17.79 -62.60
N GLU A 222 14.02 -16.65 -62.35
CA GLU A 222 14.49 -15.71 -63.36
C GLU A 222 16.03 -15.87 -63.62
#